data_1fef4e981ebd19f31c59675bbbbac1d0
#
_entry.id   1fef4e981ebd19f31c59675bbbbac1d0
#
_cell.length_a   1.000
_cell.length_b   1.000
_cell.length_c   1.000
_cell.angle_alpha   90.00
_cell.angle_beta   90.00
_cell.angle_gamma   90.00
#
_symmetry.space_group_name_H-M   'P 1'
#
loop_
_entity.id
_entity.type
_entity.pdbx_description
1 polymer ?
#
loop_
_entity_poly.entity_id
_entity_poly.type
_entity_poly.pdbx_seq_one_letter_code
_entity_poly.pdbx_strand_id
1 'polypeptide(L)'
;MGAAGVSVVFMTDLIAPSPGPRTWDPALSASRAKEYERCPLQYRLHVLDGYREPETRAKALGTIVHAVLEDLFALPPEQRTPEAARAQVGPAYEAAVDKAPAIARLFADEEDRDAWLEEARGVIDGYFAIEKPRWIAPAAREERVTTTTAGGVRLLGFIDRIDAAPDGLLRVVDYKTGKAPGPRYVDEALYQMRFYALLLARTRR
;
A
#
# COMPACT_ATOMS: atom_id res chain seq x y z
N MET A 1 53.08 -14.73 19.69
CA MET A 1 52.26 -13.77 20.45
C MET A 1 51.74 -12.76 19.45
N GLY A 2 50.51 -13.00 18.96
CA GLY A 2 49.82 -12.14 18.02
C GLY A 2 48.89 -11.22 18.79
N ALA A 3 49.05 -9.91 18.58
CA ALA A 3 48.21 -8.87 19.17
C ALA A 3 46.86 -8.90 18.49
N ALA A 4 45.80 -9.10 19.24
CA ALA A 4 44.44 -8.95 18.80
C ALA A 4 44.14 -7.42 18.65
N GLY A 5 44.02 -6.96 17.43
CA GLY A 5 43.59 -5.59 17.13
C GLY A 5 42.07 -5.47 17.33
N VAL A 6 41.65 -4.58 18.23
CA VAL A 6 40.24 -4.18 18.35
C VAL A 6 39.95 -3.18 17.22
N SER A 7 39.12 -3.60 16.25
CA SER A 7 38.59 -2.67 15.23
C SER A 7 37.39 -1.95 15.80
N VAL A 8 37.50 -0.63 16.00
CA VAL A 8 36.34 0.22 16.33
C VAL A 8 35.71 0.65 15.01
N VAL A 9 34.51 0.11 14.71
CA VAL A 9 33.70 0.55 13.60
C VAL A 9 32.95 1.80 14.07
N PHE A 10 33.29 2.94 13.51
CA PHE A 10 32.54 4.19 13.75
C PHE A 10 31.19 4.10 13.04
N MET A 11 30.12 4.29 13.78
CA MET A 11 28.71 4.31 13.30
C MET A 11 28.38 5.49 12.37
N THR A 12 29.37 6.24 11.90
CA THR A 12 29.18 7.40 11.03
C THR A 12 28.87 7.06 9.57
N ASP A 13 29.11 5.83 9.12
CA ASP A 13 28.91 5.43 7.72
C ASP A 13 27.51 4.88 7.42
N LEU A 14 26.62 4.84 8.43
CA LEU A 14 25.24 4.33 8.27
C LEU A 14 24.19 5.46 8.13
N ILE A 15 24.60 6.72 8.18
CA ILE A 15 23.68 7.84 7.97
C ILE A 15 23.73 8.21 6.49
N ALA A 16 22.82 7.63 5.70
CA ALA A 16 22.59 8.13 4.36
C ALA A 16 22.28 9.64 4.42
N PRO A 17 22.85 10.46 3.49
CA PRO A 17 22.59 11.89 3.50
C PRO A 17 21.09 12.15 3.44
N SER A 18 20.61 13.03 4.33
CA SER A 18 19.23 13.48 4.32
C SER A 18 18.83 13.88 2.91
N PRO A 19 17.75 13.34 2.35
CA PRO A 19 17.23 13.85 1.09
C PRO A 19 16.92 15.34 1.29
N GLY A 20 17.28 16.17 0.29
CA GLY A 20 17.08 17.61 0.31
C GLY A 20 15.65 18.05 0.67
N PRO A 21 15.36 19.34 0.82
CA PRO A 21 14.11 19.84 1.36
C PRO A 21 12.92 19.26 0.57
N ARG A 22 12.19 18.36 1.20
CA ARG A 22 10.95 17.83 0.66
C ARG A 22 9.88 18.89 0.81
N THR A 23 9.06 19.05 -0.21
CA THR A 23 7.77 19.71 -0.06
C THR A 23 6.95 18.91 0.94
N TRP A 24 6.99 19.34 2.20
CA TRP A 24 6.28 18.67 3.28
C TRP A 24 4.78 18.84 3.08
N ASP A 25 4.06 17.74 2.89
CA ASP A 25 2.60 17.72 2.94
C ASP A 25 2.17 17.31 4.36
N PRO A 26 1.73 18.26 5.20
CA PRO A 26 1.34 18.00 6.58
C PRO A 26 0.02 17.21 6.70
N ALA A 27 -0.55 16.73 5.61
CA ALA A 27 -1.80 16.01 5.65
C ALA A 27 -1.67 14.69 6.42
N LEU A 28 -2.60 14.44 7.32
CA LEU A 28 -2.68 13.25 8.14
C LEU A 28 -3.48 12.17 7.39
N SER A 29 -2.87 11.03 7.14
CA SER A 29 -3.55 9.83 6.65
C SER A 29 -3.89 8.88 7.80
N ALA A 30 -4.73 7.87 7.53
CA ALA A 30 -5.05 6.84 8.53
C ALA A 30 -3.80 6.16 9.09
N SER A 31 -2.87 5.77 8.22
CA SER A 31 -1.60 5.14 8.63
C SER A 31 -0.71 6.08 9.44
N ARG A 32 -0.58 7.34 9.01
CA ARG A 32 0.19 8.36 9.75
C ARG A 32 -0.40 8.65 11.14
N ALA A 33 -1.73 8.70 11.25
CA ALA A 33 -2.40 8.90 12.53
C ALA A 33 -2.12 7.73 13.49
N LYS A 34 -2.26 6.51 13.01
CA LYS A 34 -1.94 5.30 13.76
C LYS A 34 -0.48 5.22 14.18
N GLU A 35 0.43 5.57 13.27
CA GLU A 35 1.85 5.59 13.57
C GLU A 35 2.18 6.60 14.67
N TYR A 36 1.60 7.81 14.60
CA TYR A 36 1.77 8.82 15.63
C TYR A 36 1.22 8.37 16.99
N GLU A 37 0.03 7.77 17.01
CA GLU A 37 -0.60 7.24 18.21
C GLU A 37 0.25 6.13 18.86
N ARG A 38 0.80 5.23 18.04
CA ARG A 38 1.65 4.13 18.48
C ARG A 38 3.01 4.61 18.99
N CYS A 39 3.68 5.49 18.24
CA CYS A 39 4.99 6.01 18.57
C CYS A 39 5.29 7.35 17.85
N PRO A 40 5.18 8.49 18.56
CA PRO A 40 5.48 9.79 17.96
C PRO A 40 6.91 9.92 17.42
N LEU A 41 7.89 9.22 17.99
CA LEU A 41 9.25 9.20 17.49
C LEU A 41 9.34 8.48 16.14
N GLN A 42 8.68 7.33 15.98
CA GLN A 42 8.62 6.61 14.71
C GLN A 42 7.97 7.47 13.63
N TYR A 43 6.84 8.10 13.95
CA TYR A 43 6.18 9.07 13.07
C TYR A 43 7.14 10.20 12.64
N ARG A 44 7.87 10.78 13.59
CA ARG A 44 8.86 11.81 13.27
C ARG A 44 9.90 11.29 12.29
N LEU A 45 10.51 10.16 12.58
CA LEU A 45 11.54 9.57 11.72
C LEU A 45 11.02 9.29 10.30
N HIS A 46 9.86 8.66 10.17
CA HIS A 46 9.32 8.28 8.87
C HIS A 46 8.70 9.46 8.10
N VAL A 47 7.90 10.29 8.78
CA VAL A 47 7.09 11.32 8.12
C VAL A 47 7.84 12.64 8.02
N LEU A 48 8.53 13.08 9.08
CA LEU A 48 9.21 14.37 9.09
C LEU A 48 10.65 14.26 8.60
N ASP A 49 11.41 13.31 9.12
CA ASP A 49 12.84 13.14 8.78
C ASP A 49 13.02 12.30 7.49
N GLY A 50 11.98 11.58 7.06
CA GLY A 50 11.92 10.90 5.77
C GLY A 50 12.66 9.57 5.71
N TYR A 51 12.96 8.95 6.84
CA TYR A 51 13.48 7.59 6.87
C TYR A 51 12.45 6.62 6.25
N ARG A 52 12.91 5.71 5.43
CA ARG A 52 12.06 4.70 4.80
C ARG A 52 12.43 3.33 5.33
N GLU A 53 11.41 2.55 5.65
CA GLU A 53 11.61 1.13 5.91
C GLU A 53 12.11 0.42 4.65
N PRO A 54 12.98 -0.59 4.80
CA PRO A 54 13.42 -1.41 3.68
C PRO A 54 12.23 -2.02 2.92
N GLU A 55 12.44 -2.30 1.65
CA GLU A 55 11.50 -3.12 0.90
C GLU A 55 11.50 -4.56 1.46
N THR A 56 10.32 -5.17 1.45
CA THR A 56 10.11 -6.57 1.85
C THR A 56 9.24 -7.26 0.81
N ARG A 57 9.32 -8.61 0.71
CA ARG A 57 8.45 -9.38 -0.18
C ARG A 57 6.97 -9.11 0.10
N ALA A 58 6.57 -8.98 1.36
CA ALA A 58 5.18 -8.69 1.73
C ALA A 58 4.71 -7.31 1.24
N LYS A 59 5.58 -6.28 1.36
CA LYS A 59 5.28 -4.94 0.88
C LYS A 59 5.23 -4.88 -0.65
N ALA A 60 6.19 -5.53 -1.33
CA ALA A 60 6.20 -5.66 -2.78
C ALA A 60 4.96 -6.42 -3.30
N LEU A 61 4.54 -7.50 -2.62
CA LEU A 61 3.32 -8.23 -2.95
C LEU A 61 2.09 -7.33 -2.89
N GLY A 62 1.94 -6.54 -1.81
CA GLY A 62 0.87 -5.56 -1.70
C GLY A 62 0.85 -4.59 -2.87
N THR A 63 2.01 -4.00 -3.20
CA THR A 63 2.16 -3.05 -4.31
C THR A 63 1.73 -3.65 -5.65
N ILE A 64 2.15 -4.88 -5.95
CA ILE A 64 1.80 -5.57 -7.21
C ILE A 64 0.31 -5.90 -7.26
N VAL A 65 -0.24 -6.47 -6.20
CA VAL A 65 -1.66 -6.85 -6.16
C VAL A 65 -2.57 -5.62 -6.34
N HIS A 66 -2.26 -4.50 -5.68
CA HIS A 66 -3.02 -3.26 -5.86
C HIS A 66 -2.95 -2.77 -7.31
N ALA A 67 -1.76 -2.73 -7.93
CA ALA A 67 -1.60 -2.33 -9.33
C ALA A 67 -2.38 -3.24 -10.29
N VAL A 68 -2.30 -4.57 -10.10
CA VAL A 68 -3.05 -5.53 -10.92
C VAL A 68 -4.56 -5.33 -10.80
N LEU A 69 -5.08 -5.09 -9.59
CA LEU A 69 -6.51 -4.88 -9.39
C LEU A 69 -6.97 -3.52 -9.92
N GLU A 70 -6.15 -2.47 -9.80
CA GLU A 70 -6.42 -1.18 -10.42
C GLU A 70 -6.54 -1.31 -11.94
N ASP A 71 -5.57 -1.96 -12.60
CA ASP A 71 -5.55 -2.20 -14.03
C ASP A 71 -6.69 -3.12 -14.49
N LEU A 72 -7.02 -4.15 -13.71
CA LEU A 72 -8.15 -5.03 -13.99
C LEU A 72 -9.46 -4.24 -14.10
N PHE A 73 -9.70 -3.30 -13.17
CA PHE A 73 -10.89 -2.47 -13.21
C PHE A 73 -10.84 -1.35 -14.27
N ALA A 74 -9.69 -1.11 -14.91
CA ALA A 74 -9.58 -0.27 -16.09
C ALA A 74 -10.11 -0.98 -17.35
N LEU A 75 -10.11 -2.31 -17.36
CA LEU A 75 -10.60 -3.11 -18.50
C LEU A 75 -12.14 -3.04 -18.60
N PRO A 76 -12.70 -3.23 -19.81
CA PRO A 76 -14.13 -3.50 -19.99
C PRO A 76 -14.56 -4.71 -19.14
N PRO A 77 -15.81 -4.71 -18.62
CA PRO A 77 -16.29 -5.75 -17.70
C PRO A 77 -16.08 -7.20 -18.19
N GLU A 78 -16.29 -7.45 -19.49
CA GLU A 78 -16.12 -8.77 -20.12
C GLU A 78 -14.68 -9.27 -20.15
N GLN A 79 -13.70 -8.35 -20.08
CA GLN A 79 -12.27 -8.67 -20.08
C GLN A 79 -11.70 -8.84 -18.66
N ARG A 80 -12.49 -8.61 -17.62
CA ARG A 80 -12.06 -8.74 -16.21
C ARG A 80 -12.09 -10.20 -15.79
N THR A 81 -11.15 -10.98 -16.31
CA THR A 81 -11.02 -12.41 -16.06
C THR A 81 -9.80 -12.74 -15.19
N PRO A 82 -9.79 -13.91 -14.52
CA PRO A 82 -8.60 -14.35 -13.77
C PRO A 82 -7.34 -14.36 -14.66
N GLU A 83 -7.46 -14.83 -15.90
CA GLU A 83 -6.35 -14.93 -16.83
C GLU A 83 -5.78 -13.55 -17.19
N ALA A 84 -6.66 -12.57 -17.43
CA ALA A 84 -6.23 -11.19 -17.69
C ALA A 84 -5.50 -10.58 -16.49
N ALA A 85 -6.01 -10.81 -15.28
CA ALA A 85 -5.37 -10.33 -14.05
C ALA A 85 -4.02 -11.02 -13.79
N ARG A 86 -3.94 -12.35 -13.93
CA ARG A 86 -2.68 -13.11 -13.81
C ARG A 86 -1.60 -12.62 -14.77
N ALA A 87 -1.99 -12.30 -16.01
CA ALA A 87 -1.08 -11.80 -17.03
C ALA A 87 -0.45 -10.43 -16.65
N GLN A 88 -1.12 -9.63 -15.81
CA GLN A 88 -0.62 -8.33 -15.35
C GLN A 88 0.42 -8.43 -14.24
N VAL A 89 0.58 -9.58 -13.56
CA VAL A 89 1.52 -9.72 -12.43
C VAL A 89 2.97 -9.43 -12.82
N GLY A 90 3.42 -9.95 -13.96
CA GLY A 90 4.77 -9.68 -14.47
C GLY A 90 5.00 -8.19 -14.80
N PRO A 91 4.18 -7.56 -15.65
CA PRO A 91 4.26 -6.13 -15.91
C PRO A 91 4.19 -5.26 -14.64
N ALA A 92 3.33 -5.59 -13.67
CA ALA A 92 3.23 -4.87 -12.40
C ALA A 92 4.52 -5.02 -11.55
N TYR A 93 5.15 -6.19 -11.57
CA TYR A 93 6.45 -6.41 -10.94
C TYR A 93 7.54 -5.52 -11.57
N GLU A 94 7.66 -5.52 -12.89
CA GLU A 94 8.66 -4.69 -13.59
C GLU A 94 8.45 -3.20 -13.28
N ALA A 95 7.21 -2.73 -13.33
CA ALA A 95 6.87 -1.36 -12.96
C ALA A 95 7.19 -1.03 -11.49
N ALA A 96 7.05 -1.99 -10.58
CA ALA A 96 7.42 -1.82 -9.18
C ALA A 96 8.94 -1.76 -8.99
N VAL A 97 9.71 -2.58 -9.73
CA VAL A 97 11.19 -2.56 -9.74
C VAL A 97 11.70 -1.23 -10.29
N ASP A 98 11.12 -0.71 -11.37
CA ASP A 98 11.50 0.59 -11.94
C ASP A 98 11.33 1.73 -10.93
N LYS A 99 10.27 1.70 -10.14
CA LYS A 99 10.00 2.68 -9.07
C LYS A 99 10.88 2.49 -7.84
N ALA A 100 11.22 1.25 -7.50
CA ALA A 100 11.98 0.86 -6.32
C ALA A 100 12.93 -0.31 -6.64
N PRO A 101 14.13 -0.05 -7.18
CA PRO A 101 15.08 -1.11 -7.60
C PRO A 101 15.52 -2.06 -6.47
N ALA A 102 15.28 -1.69 -5.20
CA ALA A 102 15.53 -2.56 -4.07
C ALA A 102 14.63 -3.81 -4.08
N ILE A 103 13.48 -3.79 -4.76
CA ILE A 103 12.59 -4.95 -4.89
C ILE A 103 13.29 -6.11 -5.61
N ALA A 104 14.05 -5.84 -6.67
CA ALA A 104 14.78 -6.89 -7.39
C ALA A 104 15.81 -7.62 -6.50
N ARG A 105 16.30 -6.97 -5.45
CA ARG A 105 17.28 -7.55 -4.49
C ARG A 105 16.65 -8.43 -3.42
N LEU A 106 15.33 -8.57 -3.41
CA LEU A 106 14.61 -9.43 -2.46
C LEU A 106 14.72 -10.91 -2.80
N PHE A 107 15.19 -11.24 -3.99
CA PHE A 107 15.24 -12.59 -4.54
C PHE A 107 16.70 -13.03 -4.71
N ALA A 108 16.96 -14.30 -4.39
CA ALA A 108 18.30 -14.88 -4.52
C ALA A 108 18.69 -15.05 -6.00
N ASP A 109 17.75 -15.45 -6.83
CA ASP A 109 17.91 -15.71 -8.26
C ASP A 109 16.55 -15.58 -9.00
N GLU A 110 16.55 -15.91 -10.28
CA GLU A 110 15.34 -15.86 -11.12
C GLU A 110 14.31 -16.92 -10.74
N GLU A 111 14.73 -18.09 -10.30
CA GLU A 111 13.83 -19.18 -9.89
C GLU A 111 13.05 -18.78 -8.61
N ASP A 112 13.73 -18.20 -7.63
CA ASP A 112 13.13 -17.68 -6.39
C ASP A 112 12.13 -16.53 -6.70
N ARG A 113 12.49 -15.63 -7.62
CA ARG A 113 11.59 -14.57 -8.08
C ARG A 113 10.36 -15.15 -8.77
N ASP A 114 10.53 -16.10 -9.69
CA ASP A 114 9.44 -16.65 -10.48
C ASP A 114 8.47 -17.47 -9.61
N ALA A 115 9.00 -18.22 -8.64
CA ALA A 115 8.18 -18.90 -7.62
C ALA A 115 7.34 -17.89 -6.83
N TRP A 116 7.93 -16.78 -6.42
CA TRP A 116 7.20 -15.73 -5.70
C TRP A 116 6.17 -15.01 -6.59
N LEU A 117 6.42 -14.83 -7.88
CA LEU A 117 5.42 -14.30 -8.82
C LEU A 117 4.23 -15.25 -8.98
N GLU A 118 4.44 -16.57 -8.91
CA GLU A 118 3.34 -17.54 -8.86
C GLU A 118 2.53 -17.43 -7.54
N GLU A 119 3.17 -17.17 -6.39
CA GLU A 119 2.44 -16.86 -5.16
C GLU A 119 1.56 -15.62 -5.33
N ALA A 120 2.09 -14.57 -5.97
CA ALA A 120 1.33 -13.36 -6.28
C ALA A 120 0.11 -13.66 -7.18
N ARG A 121 0.27 -14.51 -8.19
CA ARG A 121 -0.86 -14.98 -9.03
C ARG A 121 -1.89 -15.76 -8.21
N GLY A 122 -1.45 -16.57 -7.26
CA GLY A 122 -2.35 -17.27 -6.32
C GLY A 122 -3.18 -16.31 -5.45
N VAL A 123 -2.60 -15.20 -5.01
CA VAL A 123 -3.35 -14.14 -4.29
C VAL A 123 -4.42 -13.51 -5.19
N ILE A 124 -4.08 -13.23 -6.45
CA ILE A 124 -5.04 -12.73 -7.44
C ILE A 124 -6.17 -13.74 -7.69
N ASP A 125 -5.87 -15.03 -7.82
CA ASP A 125 -6.92 -16.06 -7.95
C ASP A 125 -7.86 -16.07 -6.73
N GLY A 126 -7.30 -15.90 -5.52
CA GLY A 126 -8.06 -15.77 -4.29
C GLY A 126 -9.06 -14.60 -4.31
N TYR A 127 -8.71 -13.50 -4.95
CA TYR A 127 -9.60 -12.35 -5.10
C TYR A 127 -10.87 -12.73 -5.91
N PHE A 128 -10.75 -13.51 -6.99
CA PHE A 128 -11.90 -13.95 -7.80
C PHE A 128 -12.83 -14.93 -7.07
N ALA A 129 -12.37 -15.56 -5.99
CA ALA A 129 -13.24 -16.34 -5.11
C ALA A 129 -14.12 -15.44 -4.22
N ILE A 130 -13.71 -14.20 -3.95
CA ILE A 130 -14.40 -13.24 -3.09
C ILE A 130 -15.35 -12.35 -3.90
N GLU A 131 -14.91 -11.88 -5.07
CA GLU A 131 -15.68 -10.94 -5.90
C GLU A 131 -15.76 -11.40 -7.36
N LYS A 132 -16.76 -10.86 -8.07
CA LYS A 132 -16.96 -11.06 -9.51
C LYS A 132 -16.78 -9.73 -10.24
N PRO A 133 -15.55 -9.33 -10.62
CA PRO A 133 -15.24 -8.00 -11.13
C PRO A 133 -16.04 -7.57 -12.36
N ARG A 134 -16.46 -8.53 -13.17
CA ARG A 134 -17.29 -8.28 -14.36
C ARG A 134 -18.65 -7.63 -14.07
N TRP A 135 -19.15 -7.79 -12.83
CA TRP A 135 -20.44 -7.25 -12.41
C TRP A 135 -20.32 -5.97 -11.57
N ILE A 136 -19.09 -5.49 -11.38
CA ILE A 136 -18.81 -4.32 -10.56
C ILE A 136 -18.49 -3.15 -11.48
N ALA A 137 -19.18 -2.03 -11.31
CA ALA A 137 -18.88 -0.75 -11.95
C ALA A 137 -18.38 0.22 -10.88
N PRO A 138 -17.05 0.34 -10.66
CA PRO A 138 -16.54 1.25 -9.66
C PRO A 138 -16.84 2.71 -10.04
N ALA A 139 -17.24 3.52 -9.06
CA ALA A 139 -17.39 4.95 -9.21
C ALA A 139 -16.03 5.66 -9.23
N ALA A 140 -15.04 5.11 -8.53
CA ALA A 140 -13.66 5.60 -8.54
C ALA A 140 -12.66 4.49 -8.19
N ARG A 141 -11.39 4.68 -8.59
CA ARG A 141 -10.25 3.79 -8.32
C ARG A 141 -9.06 4.66 -7.95
N GLU A 142 -8.21 4.19 -7.02
CA GLU A 142 -7.02 4.90 -6.50
C GLU A 142 -7.30 6.38 -6.24
N GLU A 143 -8.48 6.66 -5.65
CA GLU A 143 -8.92 8.04 -5.49
C GLU A 143 -8.21 8.72 -4.33
N ARG A 144 -7.50 9.81 -4.65
CA ARG A 144 -6.91 10.68 -3.65
C ARG A 144 -7.96 11.66 -3.11
N VAL A 145 -8.39 11.45 -1.87
CA VAL A 145 -9.37 12.29 -1.19
C VAL A 145 -8.68 13.15 -0.14
N THR A 146 -8.94 14.46 -0.16
CA THR A 146 -8.41 15.39 0.85
C THR A 146 -9.51 16.27 1.42
N THR A 147 -9.41 16.58 2.71
CA THR A 147 -10.29 17.54 3.38
C THR A 147 -9.53 18.24 4.51
N THR A 148 -10.13 19.31 5.07
CA THR A 148 -9.58 19.98 6.24
C THR A 148 -10.62 19.96 7.36
N THR A 149 -10.20 19.60 8.57
CA THR A 149 -11.07 19.62 9.75
C THR A 149 -11.39 21.05 10.15
N ALA A 150 -12.39 21.25 11.02
CA ALA A 150 -12.69 22.57 11.59
C ALA A 150 -11.48 23.15 12.39
N GLY A 151 -10.64 22.30 12.95
CA GLY A 151 -9.40 22.70 13.65
C GLY A 151 -8.20 22.93 12.73
N GLY A 152 -8.38 22.98 11.40
CA GLY A 152 -7.31 23.28 10.43
C GLY A 152 -6.41 22.08 10.07
N VAL A 153 -6.68 20.89 10.58
CA VAL A 153 -5.88 19.69 10.25
C VAL A 153 -6.29 19.18 8.87
N ARG A 154 -5.31 19.11 7.96
CA ARG A 154 -5.51 18.50 6.64
C ARG A 154 -5.52 16.98 6.76
N LEU A 155 -6.52 16.34 6.16
CA LEU A 155 -6.66 14.89 6.08
C LEU A 155 -6.46 14.44 4.63
N LEU A 156 -5.87 13.26 4.45
CA LEU A 156 -5.58 12.66 3.15
C LEU A 156 -5.86 11.16 3.21
N GLY A 157 -6.52 10.62 2.19
CA GLY A 157 -6.63 9.19 1.97
C GLY A 157 -6.44 8.85 0.51
N PHE A 158 -5.92 7.65 0.25
CA PHE A 158 -5.96 7.00 -1.05
C PHE A 158 -6.89 5.81 -0.88
N ILE A 159 -7.97 5.78 -1.66
CA ILE A 159 -9.00 4.77 -1.58
C ILE A 159 -8.88 3.89 -2.82
N ASP A 160 -8.59 2.60 -2.62
CA ASP A 160 -8.29 1.69 -3.72
C ASP A 160 -9.48 1.59 -4.69
N ARG A 161 -10.72 1.46 -4.15
CA ARG A 161 -11.92 1.45 -4.97
C ARG A 161 -13.13 2.01 -4.21
N ILE A 162 -13.97 2.74 -4.91
CA ILE A 162 -15.27 3.20 -4.43
C ILE A 162 -16.33 2.70 -5.39
N ASP A 163 -17.29 1.93 -4.88
CA ASP A 163 -18.46 1.51 -5.62
C ASP A 163 -19.66 2.35 -5.18
N ALA A 164 -20.53 2.70 -6.14
CA ALA A 164 -21.76 3.43 -5.86
C ALA A 164 -22.98 2.53 -6.19
N ALA A 165 -23.89 2.39 -5.24
CA ALA A 165 -25.16 1.75 -5.46
C ALA A 165 -26.15 2.71 -6.14
N PRO A 166 -27.20 2.20 -6.80
CA PRO A 166 -28.22 3.04 -7.46
C PRO A 166 -28.96 4.00 -6.52
N ASP A 167 -29.03 3.70 -5.25
CA ASP A 167 -29.62 4.53 -4.19
C ASP A 167 -28.64 5.60 -3.64
N GLY A 168 -27.43 5.67 -4.18
CA GLY A 168 -26.39 6.63 -3.79
C GLY A 168 -25.52 6.19 -2.63
N LEU A 169 -25.75 5.01 -2.05
CA LEU A 169 -24.86 4.46 -1.03
C LEU A 169 -23.49 4.14 -1.63
N LEU A 170 -22.42 4.44 -0.86
CA LEU A 170 -21.04 4.17 -1.27
C LEU A 170 -20.48 2.98 -0.50
N ARG A 171 -19.80 2.09 -1.21
CA ARG A 171 -18.96 1.05 -0.65
C ARG A 171 -17.49 1.42 -0.86
N VAL A 172 -16.75 1.53 0.25
CA VAL A 172 -15.30 1.67 0.23
C VAL A 172 -14.68 0.29 0.23
N VAL A 173 -13.74 0.07 -0.67
CA VAL A 173 -12.97 -1.17 -0.77
C VAL A 173 -11.50 -0.83 -0.59
N ASP A 174 -10.81 -1.62 0.23
CA ASP A 174 -9.37 -1.54 0.49
C ASP A 174 -8.80 -2.95 0.41
N TYR A 175 -7.86 -3.16 -0.50
CA TYR A 175 -7.29 -4.48 -0.76
C TYR A 175 -6.21 -4.81 0.27
N LYS A 176 -6.27 -6.01 0.83
CA LYS A 176 -5.29 -6.51 1.78
C LYS A 176 -4.76 -7.87 1.35
N THR A 177 -3.46 -7.97 1.20
CA THR A 177 -2.77 -9.21 0.81
C THR A 177 -2.33 -10.06 2.01
N GLY A 178 -2.45 -9.52 3.23
CA GLY A 178 -2.13 -10.22 4.46
C GLY A 178 -3.26 -11.14 4.96
N LYS A 179 -2.97 -11.88 6.03
CA LYS A 179 -4.01 -12.68 6.72
C LYS A 179 -5.09 -11.74 7.28
N ALA A 180 -6.35 -12.20 7.19
CA ALA A 180 -7.46 -11.49 7.83
C ALA A 180 -7.16 -11.27 9.32
N PRO A 181 -7.41 -10.07 9.85
CA PRO A 181 -7.15 -9.78 11.26
C PRO A 181 -8.03 -10.65 12.15
N GLY A 182 -7.42 -11.24 13.18
CA GLY A 182 -8.19 -11.95 14.21
C GLY A 182 -9.12 -11.00 14.97
N PRO A 183 -10.11 -11.53 15.73
CA PRO A 183 -11.14 -10.72 16.39
C PRO A 183 -10.59 -9.56 17.26
N ARG A 184 -9.40 -9.70 17.82
CA ARG A 184 -8.76 -8.66 18.64
C ARG A 184 -8.24 -7.46 17.84
N TYR A 185 -8.06 -7.60 16.53
CA TYR A 185 -7.51 -6.57 15.64
C TYR A 185 -8.53 -6.00 14.66
N VAL A 186 -9.81 -6.38 14.80
CA VAL A 186 -10.89 -5.89 13.92
C VAL A 186 -11.03 -4.37 14.01
N ASP A 187 -10.94 -3.79 15.22
CA ASP A 187 -11.03 -2.34 15.38
C ASP A 187 -9.88 -1.58 14.70
N GLU A 188 -8.71 -2.19 14.66
CA GLU A 188 -7.57 -1.61 13.94
C GLU A 188 -7.79 -1.63 12.42
N ALA A 189 -8.30 -2.74 11.88
CA ALA A 189 -8.65 -2.84 10.46
C ALA A 189 -9.78 -1.87 10.09
N LEU A 190 -10.78 -1.72 10.96
CA LEU A 190 -11.90 -0.80 10.76
C LEU A 190 -11.51 0.68 10.89
N TYR A 191 -10.40 1.01 11.56
CA TYR A 191 -9.98 2.39 11.72
C TYR A 191 -9.76 3.08 10.36
N GLN A 192 -9.08 2.43 9.45
CA GLN A 192 -8.84 2.94 8.09
C GLN A 192 -10.16 3.14 7.33
N MET A 193 -11.08 2.20 7.45
CA MET A 193 -12.41 2.31 6.82
C MET A 193 -13.23 3.47 7.40
N ARG A 194 -13.22 3.66 8.72
CA ARG A 194 -13.85 4.81 9.38
C ARG A 194 -13.23 6.14 8.95
N PHE A 195 -11.91 6.15 8.77
CA PHE A 195 -11.20 7.34 8.29
C PHE A 195 -11.60 7.67 6.84
N TYR A 196 -11.70 6.69 5.96
CA TYR A 196 -12.17 6.89 4.58
C TYR A 196 -13.63 7.31 4.52
N ALA A 197 -14.50 6.73 5.33
CA ALA A 197 -15.89 7.16 5.45
C ALA A 197 -16.00 8.63 5.89
N LEU A 198 -15.18 9.06 6.85
CA LEU A 198 -15.10 10.47 7.26
C LEU A 198 -14.67 11.38 6.10
N LEU A 199 -13.63 10.99 5.34
CA LEU A 199 -13.18 11.77 4.18
C LEU A 199 -14.31 11.94 3.16
N LEU A 200 -14.99 10.86 2.79
CA LEU A 200 -16.07 10.86 1.81
C LEU A 200 -17.28 11.68 2.30
N ALA A 201 -17.68 11.52 3.56
CA ALA A 201 -18.80 12.27 4.15
C ALA A 201 -18.54 13.80 4.17
N ARG A 202 -17.27 14.22 4.18
CA ARG A 202 -16.90 15.64 4.16
C ARG A 202 -16.71 16.21 2.75
N THR A 203 -16.48 15.37 1.75
CA THR A 203 -16.14 15.79 0.38
C THR A 203 -17.24 15.52 -0.61
N ARG A 204 -18.03 14.49 -0.40
CA ARG A 204 -19.19 14.15 -1.24
C ARG A 204 -20.48 14.46 -0.48
N ARG A 205 -21.01 15.64 -0.74
CA ARG A 205 -22.33 16.09 -0.27
C ARG A 205 -23.33 16.01 -1.41
#